data_bf184d77142b90ab0cb52f4cacbc69e5
#
_entry.id   bf184d77142b90ab0cb52f4cacbc69e5
#
_cell.length_a   1.000
_cell.length_b   1.000
_cell.length_c   1.000
_cell.angle_alpha   90.00
_cell.angle_beta   90.00
_cell.angle_gamma   90.00
#
_symmetry.space_group_name_H-M   'P 1'
#
loop_
_entity.id
_entity.type
_entity.pdbx_description
1 polymer ?
#
loop_
_entity_poly.entity_id
_entity_poly.type
_entity_poly.pdbx_seq_one_letter_code
_entity_poly.pdbx_strand_id
1 'polypeptide(L)'
;MATSEIPNEEFVLPKQKTIWDTVLRMLRKQPLGSAGALVIIIMAFAGLFAEQISPFDPEMENFEYMLNPPGTVHEETGKVFYFGTDSFGRDQLTRMIYGARTALLVGFTASFCGAFLGLVLGVASAYFGGTIDLVLQRMCDVSVSYTHLRAHE
;
A
#
# COMPACT_ATOMS: atom_id res chain seq x y z
N MET A 1 -37.91 -36.44 -45.35
CA MET A 1 -37.08 -35.19 -45.32
C MET A 1 -37.42 -34.46 -44.03
N ALA A 2 -36.65 -34.63 -43.02
CA ALA A 2 -36.83 -33.92 -41.74
C ALA A 2 -35.81 -32.77 -41.70
N THR A 3 -36.31 -31.55 -41.87
CA THR A 3 -35.53 -30.33 -41.67
C THR A 3 -35.32 -30.13 -40.16
N SER A 4 -34.11 -30.38 -39.69
CA SER A 4 -33.70 -30.03 -38.33
C SER A 4 -33.61 -28.51 -38.21
N GLU A 5 -34.58 -27.92 -37.53
CA GLU A 5 -34.50 -26.52 -37.10
C GLU A 5 -33.34 -26.41 -36.07
N ILE A 6 -32.31 -25.67 -36.44
CA ILE A 6 -31.24 -25.29 -35.55
C ILE A 6 -31.84 -24.19 -34.63
N PRO A 7 -31.86 -24.39 -33.30
CA PRO A 7 -32.30 -23.32 -32.39
C PRO A 7 -31.36 -22.13 -32.51
N ASN A 8 -31.90 -20.96 -32.83
CA ASN A 8 -31.20 -19.69 -32.76
C ASN A 8 -30.88 -19.42 -31.27
N GLU A 9 -29.74 -19.90 -30.79
CA GLU A 9 -29.21 -19.41 -29.53
C GLU A 9 -28.87 -17.91 -29.72
N GLU A 10 -29.76 -17.05 -29.25
CA GLU A 10 -29.47 -15.64 -29.12
C GLU A 10 -28.21 -15.52 -28.26
N PHE A 11 -27.08 -15.16 -28.89
CA PHE A 11 -25.83 -14.87 -28.22
C PHE A 11 -26.02 -13.62 -27.37
N VAL A 12 -26.49 -13.81 -26.13
CA VAL A 12 -26.66 -12.74 -25.14
C VAL A 12 -25.28 -12.30 -24.70
N LEU A 13 -24.81 -11.20 -25.28
CA LEU A 13 -23.57 -10.54 -24.84
C LEU A 13 -23.65 -10.27 -23.32
N PRO A 14 -22.65 -10.71 -22.54
CA PRO A 14 -22.67 -10.44 -21.12
C PRO A 14 -22.67 -8.92 -20.88
N LYS A 15 -23.70 -8.44 -20.19
CA LYS A 15 -23.90 -7.04 -19.85
C LYS A 15 -22.59 -6.50 -19.25
N GLN A 16 -21.98 -5.51 -19.89
CA GLN A 16 -20.73 -4.90 -19.42
C GLN A 16 -20.99 -4.34 -18.02
N LYS A 17 -20.33 -4.94 -17.03
CA LYS A 17 -20.46 -4.52 -15.63
C LYS A 17 -19.75 -3.18 -15.49
N THR A 18 -20.48 -2.20 -15.01
CA THR A 18 -19.91 -0.88 -14.70
C THR A 18 -18.82 -1.04 -13.64
N ILE A 19 -17.76 -0.23 -13.72
CA ILE A 19 -16.65 -0.24 -12.76
C ILE A 19 -17.18 -0.14 -11.31
N TRP A 20 -18.22 0.65 -11.10
CA TRP A 20 -18.89 0.81 -9.81
C TRP A 20 -19.51 -0.49 -9.27
N ASP A 21 -20.13 -1.31 -10.13
CA ASP A 21 -20.71 -2.60 -9.73
C ASP A 21 -19.61 -3.59 -9.31
N THR A 22 -18.45 -3.49 -9.93
CA THR A 22 -17.28 -4.30 -9.59
C THR A 22 -16.70 -3.88 -8.26
N VAL A 23 -16.53 -2.59 -8.03
CA VAL A 23 -16.02 -2.01 -6.75
C VAL A 23 -16.98 -2.34 -5.61
N LEU A 24 -18.28 -2.09 -5.77
CA LEU A 24 -19.30 -2.44 -4.75
C LEU A 24 -19.32 -3.93 -4.42
N ARG A 25 -19.13 -4.78 -5.42
CA ARG A 25 -19.06 -6.24 -5.23
C ARG A 25 -17.79 -6.66 -4.50
N MET A 26 -16.64 -6.04 -4.81
CA MET A 26 -15.39 -6.28 -4.08
C MET A 26 -15.52 -5.87 -2.62
N LEU A 27 -16.08 -4.70 -2.33
CA LEU A 27 -16.31 -4.20 -0.97
C LEU A 27 -17.19 -5.17 -0.15
N ARG A 28 -18.21 -5.78 -0.77
CA ARG A 28 -19.10 -6.72 -0.09
C ARG A 28 -18.56 -8.15 0.02
N LYS A 29 -17.79 -8.62 -0.96
CA LYS A 29 -17.29 -10.01 -0.99
C LYS A 29 -15.95 -10.20 -0.30
N GLN A 30 -15.15 -9.14 -0.20
CA GLN A 30 -13.80 -9.20 0.39
C GLN A 30 -13.62 -8.06 1.41
N PRO A 31 -14.21 -8.19 2.61
CA PRO A 31 -14.17 -7.12 3.62
C PRO A 31 -12.75 -6.79 4.08
N LEU A 32 -11.85 -7.78 4.13
CA LEU A 32 -10.45 -7.58 4.51
C LEU A 32 -9.68 -6.76 3.46
N GLY A 33 -9.89 -7.06 2.17
CA GLY A 33 -9.29 -6.32 1.07
C GLY A 33 -9.81 -4.87 0.99
N SER A 34 -11.10 -4.67 1.25
CA SER A 34 -11.69 -3.33 1.27
C SER A 34 -11.20 -2.48 2.45
N ALA A 35 -11.01 -3.09 3.61
CA ALA A 35 -10.42 -2.42 4.77
C ALA A 35 -8.98 -1.97 4.48
N GLY A 36 -8.16 -2.85 3.86
CA GLY A 36 -6.80 -2.49 3.43
C GLY A 36 -6.78 -1.34 2.40
N ALA A 37 -7.67 -1.39 1.41
CA ALA A 37 -7.79 -0.31 0.42
C ALA A 37 -8.20 1.02 1.07
N LEU A 38 -9.12 1.00 2.03
CA LEU A 38 -9.53 2.19 2.78
C LEU A 38 -8.35 2.81 3.54
N VAL A 39 -7.54 1.99 4.23
CA VAL A 39 -6.35 2.46 4.95
C VAL A 39 -5.37 3.13 3.99
N ILE A 40 -5.09 2.52 2.82
CA ILE A 40 -4.20 3.09 1.81
C ILE A 40 -4.74 4.43 1.29
N ILE A 41 -6.05 4.53 1.06
CA ILE A 41 -6.69 5.78 0.60
C ILE A 41 -6.55 6.88 1.67
N ILE A 42 -6.79 6.56 2.94
CA ILE A 42 -6.63 7.51 4.05
C ILE A 42 -5.17 7.96 4.16
N MET A 43 -4.21 7.04 4.09
CA MET A 43 -2.79 7.36 4.10
C MET A 43 -2.37 8.22 2.90
N ALA A 44 -2.88 7.90 1.71
CA ALA A 44 -2.61 8.67 0.50
C ALA A 44 -3.17 10.09 0.61
N PHE A 45 -4.40 10.22 1.11
CA PHE A 45 -5.01 11.53 1.36
C PHE A 45 -4.21 12.34 2.39
N ALA A 46 -3.88 11.74 3.54
CA ALA A 46 -3.07 12.38 4.56
C ALA A 46 -1.68 12.80 4.04
N GLY A 47 -1.02 11.95 3.25
CA GLY A 47 0.28 12.25 2.67
C GLY A 47 0.26 13.34 1.59
N LEU A 48 -0.79 13.39 0.74
CA LEU A 48 -0.95 14.40 -0.29
C LEU A 48 -1.28 15.78 0.29
N PHE A 49 -2.13 15.80 1.30
CA PHE A 49 -2.59 17.04 1.96
C PHE A 49 -1.87 17.31 3.28
N ALA A 50 -0.67 16.74 3.48
CA ALA A 50 0.09 16.85 4.72
C ALA A 50 0.33 18.31 5.12
N GLU A 51 0.68 19.17 4.18
CA GLU A 51 0.95 20.59 4.42
C GLU A 51 -0.29 21.39 4.86
N GLN A 52 -1.48 20.97 4.41
CA GLN A 52 -2.74 21.63 4.75
C GLN A 52 -3.37 21.13 6.04
N ILE A 53 -3.14 19.84 6.34
CA ILE A 53 -3.75 19.17 7.51
C ILE A 53 -2.85 19.30 8.75
N SER A 54 -1.54 19.40 8.55
CA SER A 54 -0.57 19.46 9.65
C SER A 54 -0.70 20.79 10.44
N PRO A 55 -0.89 20.72 11.76
CA PRO A 55 -0.96 21.92 12.58
C PRO A 55 0.39 22.60 12.77
N PHE A 56 1.50 21.85 12.72
CA PHE A 56 2.86 22.35 12.93
C PHE A 56 3.79 21.95 11.78
N ASP A 57 4.99 22.52 11.75
CA ASP A 57 6.06 22.10 10.86
C ASP A 57 6.67 20.79 11.36
N PRO A 58 6.90 19.76 10.52
CA PRO A 58 7.45 18.48 10.93
C PRO A 58 8.89 18.54 11.44
N GLU A 59 9.64 19.59 11.04
CA GLU A 59 11.03 19.79 11.44
C GLU A 59 11.18 20.72 12.65
N MET A 60 10.10 21.35 13.10
CA MET A 60 10.11 22.29 14.22
C MET A 60 10.40 21.58 15.53
N GLU A 61 11.56 21.84 16.12
CA GLU A 61 11.98 21.32 17.43
C GLU A 61 11.71 22.38 18.51
N ASN A 62 10.91 22.02 19.50
CA ASN A 62 10.59 22.86 20.66
C ASN A 62 11.00 22.16 21.94
N PHE A 63 12.22 22.34 22.37
CA PHE A 63 12.76 21.70 23.58
C PHE A 63 12.01 22.03 24.86
N GLU A 64 11.28 23.15 24.89
CA GLU A 64 10.41 23.53 25.98
C GLU A 64 9.21 22.60 26.15
N TYR A 65 8.74 22.01 25.05
CA TYR A 65 7.56 21.13 25.03
C TYR A 65 7.95 19.64 24.92
N MET A 66 9.11 19.23 25.41
CA MET A 66 9.54 17.83 25.38
C MET A 66 8.60 16.94 26.19
N LEU A 67 8.19 15.81 25.62
CA LEU A 67 7.36 14.78 26.26
C LEU A 67 6.07 15.31 26.88
N ASN A 68 5.48 16.35 26.31
CA ASN A 68 4.24 16.90 26.80
C ASN A 68 3.05 15.99 26.44
N PRO A 69 2.07 15.85 27.34
CA PRO A 69 0.91 14.99 27.14
C PRO A 69 -0.01 15.50 26.01
N PRO A 70 -0.85 14.61 25.44
CA PRO A 70 -1.88 15.00 24.49
C PRO A 70 -2.79 16.09 25.05
N GLY A 71 -3.11 17.09 24.21
CA GLY A 71 -3.95 18.23 24.58
C GLY A 71 -3.21 19.45 25.13
N THR A 72 -1.87 19.41 25.23
CA THR A 72 -1.07 20.60 25.61
C THR A 72 -1.20 21.69 24.54
N VAL A 73 -1.34 22.92 24.97
CA VAL A 73 -1.43 24.10 24.09
C VAL A 73 -0.06 24.73 23.94
N HIS A 74 0.34 25.03 22.72
CA HIS A 74 1.54 25.81 22.44
C HIS A 74 1.27 27.29 22.77
N GLU A 75 2.00 27.86 23.69
CA GLU A 75 1.73 29.20 24.25
C GLU A 75 1.81 30.32 23.21
N GLU A 76 2.77 30.27 22.30
CA GLU A 76 2.95 31.35 21.31
C GLU A 76 1.96 31.26 20.15
N THR A 77 1.57 30.04 19.70
CA THR A 77 0.71 29.87 18.52
C THR A 77 -0.74 29.58 18.85
N GLY A 78 -1.05 29.23 20.13
CA GLY A 78 -2.38 28.79 20.57
C GLY A 78 -2.84 27.45 19.98
N LYS A 79 -1.97 26.74 19.24
CA LYS A 79 -2.28 25.45 18.63
C LYS A 79 -2.16 24.33 19.66
N VAL A 80 -2.96 23.29 19.51
CA VAL A 80 -3.01 22.15 20.42
C VAL A 80 -2.20 20.99 19.87
N PHE A 81 -1.36 20.38 20.71
CA PHE A 81 -0.70 19.10 20.42
C PHE A 81 -1.65 17.94 20.65
N TYR A 82 -2.39 17.53 19.62
CA TYR A 82 -3.45 16.52 19.75
C TYR A 82 -2.96 15.16 20.27
N PHE A 83 -1.78 14.72 19.86
CA PHE A 83 -1.15 13.47 20.32
C PHE A 83 0.07 13.72 21.21
N GLY A 84 0.24 14.93 21.69
CA GLY A 84 1.40 15.31 22.47
C GLY A 84 2.67 15.47 21.63
N THR A 85 3.81 15.56 22.30
CA THR A 85 5.12 15.80 21.71
C THR A 85 6.07 14.64 21.96
N ASP A 86 7.10 14.53 21.12
CA ASP A 86 8.17 13.56 21.29
C ASP A 86 9.29 14.08 22.22
N SER A 87 10.40 13.30 22.32
CA SER A 87 11.58 13.67 23.10
C SER A 87 12.32 14.91 22.58
N PHE A 88 12.00 15.42 21.41
CA PHE A 88 12.54 16.64 20.82
C PHE A 88 11.52 17.79 20.79
N GLY A 89 10.36 17.60 21.43
CA GLY A 89 9.27 18.58 21.45
C GLY A 89 8.52 18.75 20.13
N ARG A 90 8.64 17.78 19.21
CA ARG A 90 7.95 17.79 17.92
C ARG A 90 6.55 17.22 18.04
N ASP A 91 5.58 17.78 17.30
CA ASP A 91 4.19 17.30 17.29
C ASP A 91 4.08 15.90 16.70
N GLN A 92 3.54 14.97 17.48
CA GLN A 92 3.39 13.57 17.03
C GLN A 92 2.37 13.40 15.91
N LEU A 93 1.26 14.18 15.92
CA LEU A 93 0.26 14.12 14.85
C LEU A 93 0.86 14.54 13.51
N THR A 94 1.56 15.66 13.48
CA THR A 94 2.30 16.14 12.31
C THR A 94 3.23 15.08 11.75
N ARG A 95 4.03 14.46 12.63
CA ARG A 95 4.97 13.40 12.23
C ARG A 95 4.27 12.16 11.67
N MET A 96 3.12 11.78 12.21
CA MET A 96 2.33 10.66 11.67
C MET A 96 1.81 10.97 10.26
N ILE A 97 1.34 12.20 10.02
CA ILE A 97 0.84 12.64 8.71
C ILE A 97 1.95 12.63 7.67
N TYR A 98 3.12 13.21 7.98
CA TYR A 98 4.27 13.20 7.08
C TYR A 98 4.89 11.81 6.95
N GLY A 99 4.85 10.99 8.00
CA GLY A 99 5.25 9.59 7.99
C GLY A 99 4.43 8.76 7.00
N ALA A 100 3.13 9.03 6.85
CA ALA A 100 2.29 8.38 5.85
C ALA A 100 2.78 8.65 4.42
N ARG A 101 3.18 9.89 4.10
CA ARG A 101 3.77 10.28 2.81
C ARG A 101 5.05 9.49 2.53
N THR A 102 5.96 9.46 3.50
CA THR A 102 7.24 8.74 3.37
C THR A 102 7.02 7.22 3.22
N ALA A 103 6.12 6.65 4.02
CA ALA A 103 5.79 5.22 3.96
C ALA A 103 5.22 4.82 2.59
N LEU A 104 4.31 5.61 2.03
CA LEU A 104 3.77 5.38 0.69
C LEU A 104 4.86 5.49 -0.38
N LEU A 105 5.68 6.53 -0.34
CA LEU A 105 6.73 6.75 -1.32
C LEU A 105 7.73 5.58 -1.30
N VAL A 106 8.20 5.18 -0.13
CA VAL A 106 9.12 4.04 0.03
C VAL A 106 8.45 2.74 -0.40
N GLY A 107 7.20 2.50 0.03
CA GLY A 107 6.46 1.27 -0.30
C GLY A 107 6.22 1.13 -1.80
N PHE A 108 5.78 2.19 -2.47
CA PHE A 108 5.58 2.18 -3.93
C PHE A 108 6.90 2.01 -4.68
N THR A 109 7.93 2.75 -4.29
CA THR A 109 9.25 2.66 -4.95
C THR A 109 9.85 1.26 -4.79
N ALA A 110 9.81 0.70 -3.58
CA ALA A 110 10.31 -0.65 -3.32
C ALA A 110 9.53 -1.71 -4.11
N SER A 111 8.20 -1.61 -4.14
CA SER A 111 7.34 -2.53 -4.89
C SER A 111 7.58 -2.43 -6.40
N PHE A 112 7.71 -1.22 -6.93
CA PHE A 112 7.98 -0.99 -8.34
C PHE A 112 9.36 -1.54 -8.74
N CYS A 113 10.39 -1.23 -7.96
CA CYS A 113 11.75 -1.75 -8.20
C CYS A 113 11.77 -3.28 -8.12
N GLY A 114 11.11 -3.86 -7.12
CA GLY A 114 11.01 -5.32 -6.97
C GLY A 114 10.29 -5.98 -8.16
N ALA A 115 9.15 -5.43 -8.57
CA ALA A 115 8.39 -5.93 -9.71
C ALA A 115 9.18 -5.80 -11.03
N PHE A 116 9.85 -4.66 -11.23
CA PHE A 116 10.68 -4.41 -12.42
C PHE A 116 11.85 -5.40 -12.49
N LEU A 117 12.60 -5.58 -11.41
CA LEU A 117 13.69 -6.54 -11.35
C LEU A 117 13.19 -7.97 -11.55
N GLY A 118 12.08 -8.34 -10.92
CA GLY A 118 11.45 -9.66 -11.10
C GLY A 118 11.03 -9.90 -12.54
N LEU A 119 10.44 -8.88 -13.19
CA LEU A 119 10.06 -8.95 -14.61
C LEU A 119 11.29 -9.16 -15.52
N VAL A 120 12.34 -8.35 -15.32
CA VAL A 120 13.58 -8.44 -16.13
C VAL A 120 14.22 -9.81 -15.96
N LEU A 121 14.37 -10.29 -14.73
CA LEU A 121 14.93 -11.61 -14.45
C LEU A 121 14.06 -12.74 -14.99
N GLY A 122 12.74 -12.65 -14.83
CA GLY A 122 11.80 -13.64 -15.33
C GLY A 122 11.80 -13.74 -16.86
N VAL A 123 11.80 -12.61 -17.55
CA VAL A 123 11.88 -12.57 -19.02
C VAL A 123 13.24 -13.09 -19.52
N ALA A 124 14.34 -12.69 -18.87
CA ALA A 124 15.66 -13.18 -19.21
C ALA A 124 15.76 -14.70 -19.00
N SER A 125 15.25 -15.22 -17.89
CA SER A 125 15.20 -16.65 -17.62
C SER A 125 14.41 -17.41 -18.69
N ALA A 126 13.24 -16.93 -19.04
CA ALA A 126 12.40 -17.55 -20.07
C ALA A 126 13.03 -17.50 -21.47
N TYR A 127 13.73 -16.40 -21.79
CA TYR A 127 14.33 -16.21 -23.11
C TYR A 127 15.61 -17.05 -23.32
N PHE A 128 16.51 -17.05 -22.35
CA PHE A 128 17.78 -17.78 -22.45
C PHE A 128 17.64 -19.25 -22.11
N GLY A 129 16.71 -19.62 -21.26
CA GLY A 129 16.45 -20.99 -20.84
C GLY A 129 17.66 -21.71 -20.23
N GLY A 130 17.58 -23.05 -20.20
CA GLY A 130 18.73 -23.90 -19.89
C GLY A 130 19.36 -23.66 -18.52
N THR A 131 20.67 -23.39 -18.49
CA THR A 131 21.45 -23.26 -17.25
C THR A 131 21.07 -21.99 -16.45
N ILE A 132 20.70 -20.90 -17.11
CA ILE A 132 20.31 -19.63 -16.45
C ILE A 132 19.00 -19.81 -15.69
N ASP A 133 18.03 -20.44 -16.32
CA ASP A 133 16.73 -20.75 -15.70
C ASP A 133 16.92 -21.67 -14.49
N LEU A 134 17.74 -22.72 -14.63
CA LEU A 134 18.03 -23.66 -13.56
C LEU A 134 18.70 -22.98 -12.34
N VAL A 135 19.65 -22.06 -12.56
CA VAL A 135 20.33 -21.33 -11.50
C VAL A 135 19.36 -20.40 -10.78
N LEU A 136 18.54 -19.63 -11.53
CA LEU A 136 17.54 -18.72 -10.95
C LEU A 136 16.49 -19.48 -10.15
N GLN A 137 15.98 -20.62 -10.64
CA GLN A 137 15.07 -21.47 -9.88
C GLN A 137 15.70 -21.99 -8.60
N ARG A 138 16.95 -22.44 -8.63
CA ARG A 138 17.66 -22.91 -7.43
C ARG A 138 17.85 -21.79 -6.40
N MET A 139 18.16 -20.57 -6.84
CA MET A 139 18.25 -19.41 -5.93
C MET A 139 16.89 -19.08 -5.29
N CYS A 140 15.81 -19.17 -6.05
CA CYS A 140 14.46 -18.98 -5.52
C CYS A 140 14.10 -20.08 -4.51
N ASP A 141 14.39 -21.35 -4.82
CA ASP A 141 14.13 -22.49 -3.93
C ASP A 141 14.87 -22.35 -2.60
N VAL A 142 16.13 -21.95 -2.62
CA VAL A 142 16.93 -21.69 -1.41
C VAL A 142 16.32 -20.55 -0.59
N SER A 143 15.88 -19.46 -1.23
CA SER A 143 15.27 -18.32 -0.54
C SER A 143 13.94 -18.71 0.14
N VAL A 144 13.12 -19.52 -0.51
CA VAL A 144 11.85 -20.02 0.05
C VAL A 144 12.11 -21.02 1.18
N SER A 145 13.11 -21.91 1.02
CA SER A 145 13.47 -22.90 2.05
C SER A 145 13.96 -22.23 3.34
N TYR A 146 14.73 -21.13 3.23
CA TYR A 146 15.20 -20.37 4.38
C TYR A 146 14.06 -19.70 5.15
N THR A 147 13.05 -19.18 4.47
CA THR A 147 11.87 -18.57 5.10
C THR A 147 11.01 -19.58 5.85
N HIS A 148 10.90 -20.81 5.34
CA HIS A 148 10.16 -21.88 6.00
C HIS A 148 10.85 -22.41 7.26
N LEU A 149 12.17 -22.52 7.27
CA LEU A 149 12.93 -22.99 8.45
C LEU A 149 12.84 -21.98 9.61
N ARG A 150 12.86 -20.68 9.32
CA ARG A 150 12.77 -19.63 10.35
C ARG A 150 11.37 -19.46 10.96
N ALA A 151 10.34 -19.96 10.31
CA ALA A 151 8.97 -19.90 10.83
C ALA A 151 8.66 -21.00 11.87
N HIS A 152 9.59 -21.94 12.12
CA HIS A 152 9.45 -23.03 13.07
C HIS A 152 10.34 -22.89 14.33
N GLU A 153 11.10 -21.80 14.47
CA GLU A 153 11.79 -21.39 15.70
C GLU A 153 10.99 -20.28 16.43
#